data_8cb0f86de3a6139ff1c15b715c07a2e3
#
_entry.id   8cb0f86de3a6139ff1c15b715c07a2e3
#
_cell.length_a   1.000
_cell.length_b   1.000
_cell.length_c   1.000
_cell.angle_alpha   90.00
_cell.angle_beta   90.00
_cell.angle_gamma   90.00
#
_symmetry.space_group_name_H-M   'P 1'
#
loop_
_entity.id
_entity.type
_entity.pdbx_description
1 polymer ?
#
loop_
_entity_poly.entity_id
_entity_poly.type
_entity_poly.pdbx_seq_one_letter_code
_entity_poly.pdbx_strand_id
1 'polypeptide(L)'
;ILLDYAEAENEAEDTNTAREKAIAQLNRIRRRAGITTDLLATDYNQATLRERIRKERRVELCFEDHRFFDIRRWLIAKDVMRLPAVGIKKINGGYQRVTLDTRNYNERMNLAPIPQSEVNNCPNIYQNPGY
;
A
#
# COMPACT_ATOMS: atom_id res chain seq x y z
N ILE A 1 -8.47 10.46 3.77
CA ILE A 1 -8.54 11.04 5.12
C ILE A 1 -8.80 9.96 6.20
N LEU A 2 -9.91 9.18 6.18
CA LEU A 2 -10.18 8.18 7.24
C LEU A 2 -9.09 7.12 7.36
N LEU A 3 -8.59 6.61 6.23
CA LEU A 3 -7.51 5.63 6.19
C LEU A 3 -6.16 6.22 6.62
N ASP A 4 -5.91 7.49 6.31
CA ASP A 4 -4.69 8.19 6.74
C ASP A 4 -4.72 8.40 8.25
N TYR A 5 -5.88 8.77 8.81
CA TYR A 5 -6.06 8.89 10.25
C TYR A 5 -5.88 7.54 10.96
N ALA A 6 -6.49 6.46 10.43
CA ALA A 6 -6.35 5.12 11.00
C ALA A 6 -4.88 4.66 11.01
N GLU A 7 -4.14 4.93 9.93
CA GLU A 7 -2.71 4.63 9.85
C GLU A 7 -1.91 5.46 10.87
N ALA A 8 -2.15 6.77 10.93
CA ALA A 8 -1.45 7.66 11.85
C ALA A 8 -1.66 7.26 13.31
N GLU A 9 -2.88 6.97 13.74
CA GLU A 9 -3.17 6.50 15.10
C GLU A 9 -2.46 5.20 15.42
N ASN A 10 -2.47 4.23 14.49
CA ASN A 10 -1.80 2.95 14.71
C ASN A 10 -0.27 3.07 14.78
N GLU A 11 0.33 4.01 14.02
CA GLU A 11 1.79 4.18 14.00
C GLU A 11 2.29 5.11 15.09
N ALA A 12 1.44 6.00 15.61
CA ALA A 12 1.84 6.95 16.66
C ALA A 12 2.10 6.25 18.00
N GLU A 13 1.24 5.31 18.39
CA GLU A 13 1.30 4.64 19.69
C GLU A 13 0.82 3.19 19.62
N ASP A 14 1.56 2.28 20.28
CA ASP A 14 1.11 0.90 20.46
C ASP A 14 0.25 0.76 21.72
N THR A 15 -0.89 1.44 21.73
CA THR A 15 -1.87 1.38 22.83
C THR A 15 -3.21 0.83 22.35
N ASN A 16 -4.01 0.28 23.28
CA ASN A 16 -5.36 -0.18 22.95
C ASN A 16 -6.23 0.97 22.45
N THR A 17 -6.11 2.14 23.07
CA THR A 17 -6.87 3.35 22.68
C THR A 17 -6.56 3.78 21.24
N ALA A 18 -5.30 3.77 20.83
CA ALA A 18 -4.91 4.08 19.46
C ALA A 18 -5.50 3.06 18.47
N ARG A 19 -5.45 1.77 18.80
CA ARG A 19 -6.07 0.71 17.99
C ARG A 19 -7.60 0.87 17.88
N GLU A 20 -8.28 1.21 18.96
CA GLU A 20 -9.74 1.48 18.94
C GLU A 20 -10.09 2.64 18.01
N LYS A 21 -9.35 3.75 18.07
CA LYS A 21 -9.55 4.91 17.19
C LYS A 21 -9.31 4.55 15.71
N ALA A 22 -8.24 3.83 15.41
CA ALA A 22 -7.93 3.37 14.07
C ALA A 22 -9.03 2.45 13.53
N ILE A 23 -9.45 1.45 14.29
CA ILE A 23 -10.49 0.49 13.92
C ILE A 23 -11.85 1.17 13.76
N ALA A 24 -12.17 2.17 14.55
CA ALA A 24 -13.40 2.94 14.38
C ALA A 24 -13.51 3.54 12.97
N GLN A 25 -12.40 4.04 12.40
CA GLN A 25 -12.39 4.57 11.03
C GLN A 25 -12.52 3.46 9.98
N LEU A 26 -11.84 2.34 10.17
CA LEU A 26 -11.98 1.18 9.28
C LEU A 26 -13.43 0.68 9.26
N ASN A 27 -14.06 0.56 10.41
CA ASN A 27 -15.45 0.11 10.51
C ASN A 27 -16.43 1.09 9.84
N ARG A 28 -16.18 2.41 9.88
CA ARG A 28 -16.95 3.39 9.12
C ARG A 28 -16.91 3.13 7.61
N ILE A 29 -15.71 2.86 7.07
CA ILE A 29 -15.53 2.57 5.64
C ILE A 29 -16.23 1.25 5.29
N ARG A 30 -16.03 0.22 6.09
CA ARG A 30 -16.61 -1.12 5.90
C ARG A 30 -18.14 -1.09 5.92
N ARG A 31 -18.73 -0.36 6.87
CA ARG A 31 -20.19 -0.21 6.95
C ARG A 31 -20.75 0.53 5.73
N ARG A 32 -20.05 1.57 5.23
CA ARG A 32 -20.42 2.24 3.98
C ARG A 32 -20.44 1.27 2.80
N ALA A 33 -19.51 0.32 2.76
CA ALA A 33 -19.42 -0.73 1.75
C ALA A 33 -20.40 -1.90 1.98
N GLY A 34 -21.31 -1.80 2.96
CA GLY A 34 -22.30 -2.84 3.27
C GLY A 34 -21.78 -4.00 4.11
N ILE A 35 -20.56 -3.91 4.65
CA ILE A 35 -19.98 -4.94 5.53
C ILE A 35 -20.45 -4.66 6.97
N THR A 36 -21.26 -5.56 7.51
CA THR A 36 -21.90 -5.39 8.83
C THR A 36 -21.06 -5.92 10.00
N THR A 37 -20.07 -6.79 9.71
CA THR A 37 -19.20 -7.34 10.77
C THR A 37 -18.09 -6.34 11.08
N ASP A 38 -18.10 -5.83 12.30
CA ASP A 38 -17.08 -4.91 12.79
C ASP A 38 -15.76 -5.63 13.13
N LEU A 39 -14.66 -4.91 12.97
CA LEU A 39 -13.36 -5.29 13.51
C LEU A 39 -13.30 -4.90 14.97
N LEU A 40 -12.64 -5.70 15.81
CA LEU A 40 -12.45 -5.43 17.24
C LEU A 40 -10.96 -5.16 17.52
N ALA A 41 -10.69 -4.19 18.40
CA ALA A 41 -9.30 -3.82 18.74
C ALA A 41 -8.55 -4.96 19.44
N THR A 42 -9.28 -5.83 20.14
CA THR A 42 -8.74 -7.00 20.83
C THR A 42 -8.15 -8.06 19.89
N ASP A 43 -8.57 -8.06 18.63
CA ASP A 43 -8.12 -9.05 17.63
C ASP A 43 -6.78 -8.67 16.98
N TYR A 44 -6.27 -7.48 17.28
CA TYR A 44 -5.10 -6.91 16.62
C TYR A 44 -4.06 -6.40 17.62
N ASN A 45 -2.79 -6.63 17.31
CA ASN A 45 -1.67 -5.82 17.79
C ASN A 45 -1.34 -4.75 16.73
N GLN A 46 -0.39 -3.85 17.03
CA GLN A 46 0.01 -2.78 16.11
C GLN A 46 0.43 -3.31 14.72
N ALA A 47 1.22 -4.38 14.68
CA ALA A 47 1.72 -4.93 13.42
C ALA A 47 0.61 -5.56 12.56
N THR A 48 -0.27 -6.34 13.16
CA THR A 48 -1.39 -6.98 12.46
C THR A 48 -2.46 -5.96 12.05
N LEU A 49 -2.67 -4.90 12.84
CA LEU A 49 -3.55 -3.81 12.46
C LEU A 49 -2.96 -2.98 11.32
N ARG A 50 -1.64 -2.74 11.29
CA ARG A 50 -0.94 -2.12 10.16
C ARG A 50 -1.23 -2.85 8.86
N GLU A 51 -1.08 -4.17 8.84
CA GLU A 51 -1.38 -4.97 7.65
C GLU A 51 -2.87 -4.93 7.28
N ARG A 52 -3.75 -4.86 8.26
CA ARG A 52 -5.18 -4.71 8.03
C ARG A 52 -5.51 -3.36 7.38
N ILE A 53 -4.94 -2.26 7.89
CA ILE A 53 -5.10 -0.90 7.33
C ILE A 53 -4.57 -0.87 5.88
N ARG A 54 -3.39 -1.40 5.64
CA ARG A 54 -2.78 -1.48 4.30
C ARG A 54 -3.64 -2.26 3.31
N LYS A 55 -4.26 -3.34 3.78
CA LYS A 55 -5.19 -4.15 2.96
C LYS A 55 -6.47 -3.37 2.64
N GLU A 56 -7.05 -2.69 3.62
CA GLU A 56 -8.25 -1.87 3.43
C GLU A 56 -7.96 -0.72 2.45
N ARG A 57 -6.81 -0.02 2.60
CA ARG A 57 -6.37 1.01 1.63
C ARG A 57 -6.26 0.48 0.21
N ARG A 58 -5.68 -0.71 0.06
CA ARG A 58 -5.51 -1.32 -1.27
C ARG A 58 -6.84 -1.62 -1.96
N VAL A 59 -7.86 -2.01 -1.21
CA VAL A 59 -9.19 -2.32 -1.74
C VAL A 59 -9.98 -1.04 -1.97
N GLU A 60 -10.04 -0.16 -0.99
CA GLU A 60 -10.84 1.06 -1.01
C GLU A 60 -10.37 2.07 -2.07
N LEU A 61 -9.05 2.22 -2.21
CA LEU A 61 -8.43 3.16 -3.15
C LEU A 61 -7.96 2.46 -4.45
N CYS A 62 -8.62 1.37 -4.81
CA CYS A 62 -8.35 0.64 -6.04
C CYS A 62 -8.66 1.55 -7.25
N PHE A 63 -7.74 1.63 -8.21
CA PHE A 63 -7.79 2.51 -9.40
C PHE A 63 -7.69 4.01 -9.13
N GLU A 64 -7.27 4.43 -7.93
CA GLU A 64 -7.03 5.83 -7.58
C GLU A 64 -5.53 6.19 -7.52
N ASP A 65 -4.66 5.37 -8.10
CA ASP A 65 -3.19 5.51 -8.18
C ASP A 65 -2.44 5.57 -6.83
N HIS A 66 -3.15 5.50 -5.70
CA HIS A 66 -2.54 5.55 -4.37
C HIS A 66 -1.53 4.43 -4.11
N ARG A 67 -1.75 3.23 -4.68
CA ARG A 67 -0.88 2.06 -4.44
C ARG A 67 0.57 2.29 -4.81
N PHE A 68 0.83 3.04 -5.89
CA PHE A 68 2.17 3.38 -6.32
C PHE A 68 2.97 4.13 -5.26
N PHE A 69 2.33 5.11 -4.61
CA PHE A 69 2.94 5.91 -3.55
C PHE A 69 2.99 5.14 -2.22
N ASP A 70 1.94 4.44 -1.85
CA ASP A 70 1.83 3.69 -0.60
C ASP A 70 2.96 2.66 -0.44
N ILE A 71 3.22 1.83 -1.45
CA ILE A 71 4.27 0.81 -1.35
C ILE A 71 5.68 1.39 -1.22
N ARG A 72 5.90 2.61 -1.72
CA ARG A 72 7.17 3.33 -1.61
C ARG A 72 7.34 3.97 -0.25
N ARG A 73 6.35 4.70 0.24
CA ARG A 73 6.41 5.33 1.57
C ARG A 73 6.47 4.30 2.70
N TRP A 74 5.88 3.11 2.51
CA TRP A 74 6.00 1.99 3.45
C TRP A 74 7.28 1.18 3.28
N LEU A 75 8.13 1.50 2.31
CA LEU A 75 9.37 0.80 1.96
C LEU A 75 9.19 -0.70 1.65
N ILE A 76 8.01 -1.09 1.19
CA ILE A 76 7.68 -2.48 0.80
C ILE A 76 7.64 -2.69 -0.72
N ALA A 77 8.03 -1.67 -1.50
CA ALA A 77 7.98 -1.75 -2.95
C ALA A 77 8.84 -2.91 -3.50
N LYS A 78 10.01 -3.15 -2.90
CA LYS A 78 10.90 -4.27 -3.24
C LYS A 78 10.18 -5.61 -3.17
N ASP A 79 9.48 -5.86 -2.06
CA ASP A 79 8.82 -7.15 -1.82
C ASP A 79 7.57 -7.32 -2.68
N VAL A 80 6.78 -6.24 -2.82
CA VAL A 80 5.55 -6.27 -3.60
C VAL A 80 5.79 -6.31 -5.11
N MET A 81 6.78 -5.54 -5.60
CA MET A 81 7.04 -5.41 -7.04
C MET A 81 7.87 -6.56 -7.63
N ARG A 82 8.52 -7.36 -6.79
CA ARG A 82 9.20 -8.59 -7.24
C ARG A 82 8.24 -9.77 -7.41
N LEU A 83 7.04 -9.68 -6.86
CA LEU A 83 6.04 -10.72 -7.07
C LEU A 83 5.56 -10.68 -8.53
N PRO A 84 5.37 -11.87 -9.16
CA PRO A 84 4.86 -11.94 -10.52
C PRO A 84 3.44 -11.33 -10.61
N ALA A 85 3.15 -10.71 -11.73
CA ALA A 85 1.78 -10.32 -12.05
C ALA A 85 0.98 -11.58 -12.40
N VAL A 86 -0.06 -11.84 -11.65
CA VAL A 86 -0.91 -13.04 -11.81
C VAL A 86 -2.26 -12.64 -12.36
N GLY A 87 -2.70 -13.32 -13.40
CA GLY A 87 -4.03 -13.21 -13.97
C GLY A 87 -4.82 -14.51 -13.82
N ILE A 88 -6.07 -14.46 -14.24
CA ILE A 88 -6.96 -15.62 -14.31
C ILE A 88 -7.29 -15.91 -15.76
N LYS A 89 -7.00 -17.13 -16.22
CA LYS A 89 -7.34 -17.61 -17.55
C LYS A 89 -8.47 -18.62 -17.45
N LYS A 90 -9.50 -18.46 -18.30
CA LYS A 90 -10.57 -19.45 -18.44
C LYS A 90 -10.07 -20.62 -19.31
N ILE A 91 -10.19 -21.85 -18.80
CA ILE A 91 -9.77 -23.07 -19.49
C ILE A 91 -10.87 -24.10 -19.30
N ASN A 92 -11.37 -24.68 -20.38
CA ASN A 92 -12.29 -25.85 -20.42
C ASN A 92 -13.19 -26.03 -19.18
N GLY A 93 -14.06 -25.06 -18.91
CA GLY A 93 -15.03 -25.15 -17.82
C GLY A 93 -14.55 -24.70 -16.43
N GLY A 94 -13.29 -24.25 -16.30
CA GLY A 94 -12.72 -23.75 -15.04
C GLY A 94 -11.91 -22.47 -15.19
N TYR A 95 -11.32 -22.04 -14.08
CA TYR A 95 -10.41 -20.89 -14.03
C TYR A 95 -9.06 -21.30 -13.46
N GLN A 96 -7.98 -20.88 -14.11
CA GLN A 96 -6.61 -21.13 -13.67
C GLN A 96 -5.86 -19.82 -13.46
N ARG A 97 -5.06 -19.76 -12.38
CA ARG A 97 -4.10 -18.67 -12.17
C ARG A 97 -2.91 -18.89 -13.10
N VAL A 98 -2.53 -17.84 -13.82
CA VAL A 98 -1.37 -17.84 -14.72
C VAL A 98 -0.51 -16.62 -14.43
N THR A 99 0.81 -16.77 -14.50
CA THR A 99 1.74 -15.64 -14.48
C THR A 99 1.62 -14.91 -15.81
N LEU A 100 1.27 -13.63 -15.75
CA LEU A 100 1.15 -12.76 -16.93
C LEU A 100 2.47 -12.08 -17.24
N ASP A 101 3.20 -11.66 -16.20
CA ASP A 101 4.44 -10.91 -16.33
C ASP A 101 5.32 -11.08 -15.08
N THR A 102 6.63 -10.95 -15.26
CA THR A 102 7.62 -10.91 -14.19
C THR A 102 8.18 -9.51 -14.11
N ARG A 103 7.82 -8.78 -13.06
CA ARG A 103 8.22 -7.39 -12.87
C ARG A 103 9.71 -7.29 -12.57
N ASN A 104 10.38 -6.38 -13.25
CA ASN A 104 11.76 -6.01 -12.94
C ASN A 104 11.75 -4.76 -12.04
N TYR A 105 12.08 -4.94 -10.75
CA TYR A 105 12.13 -3.87 -9.78
C TYR A 105 13.56 -3.70 -9.25
N ASN A 106 14.06 -2.46 -9.29
CA ASN A 106 15.32 -2.05 -8.67
C ASN A 106 15.02 -0.99 -7.60
N GLU A 107 15.79 -0.97 -6.51
CA GLU A 107 15.58 -0.06 -5.36
C GLU A 107 15.65 1.43 -5.75
N ARG A 108 16.45 1.79 -6.77
CA ARG A 108 16.45 3.16 -7.32
C ARG A 108 15.06 3.62 -7.79
N MET A 109 14.18 2.68 -8.17
CA MET A 109 12.81 2.98 -8.62
C MET A 109 11.87 3.47 -7.49
N ASN A 110 12.34 3.51 -6.23
CA ASN A 110 11.62 4.19 -5.15
C ASN A 110 11.52 5.70 -5.39
N LEU A 111 12.52 6.26 -6.06
CA LEU A 111 12.59 7.67 -6.43
C LEU A 111 12.49 7.79 -7.96
N ALA A 112 11.95 8.89 -8.44
CA ALA A 112 12.00 9.21 -9.86
C ALA A 112 13.35 9.87 -10.20
N PRO A 113 13.94 9.61 -11.39
CA PRO A 113 15.11 10.34 -11.83
C PRO A 113 14.75 11.82 -12.05
N ILE A 114 15.69 12.71 -11.68
CA ILE A 114 15.59 14.13 -12.04
C ILE A 114 15.98 14.23 -13.54
N PRO A 115 15.22 14.99 -14.37
CA PRO A 115 15.59 15.19 -15.75
C PRO A 115 17.02 15.69 -15.88
N GLN A 116 17.80 15.11 -16.80
CA GLN A 116 19.22 15.44 -16.95
C GLN A 116 19.43 16.93 -17.28
N SER A 117 18.48 17.55 -17.99
CA SER A 117 18.49 18.99 -18.26
C SER A 117 18.50 19.84 -16.98
N GLU A 118 17.71 19.44 -15.97
CA GLU A 118 17.65 20.14 -14.70
C GLU A 118 18.94 19.99 -13.90
N VAL A 119 19.50 18.77 -13.88
CA VAL A 119 20.81 18.51 -13.23
C VAL A 119 21.91 19.35 -13.88
N ASN A 120 21.90 19.46 -15.23
CA ASN A 120 22.91 20.23 -15.95
C ASN A 120 22.78 21.76 -15.76
N ASN A 121 21.55 22.25 -15.60
CA ASN A 121 21.28 23.69 -15.47
C ASN A 121 21.42 24.21 -14.04
N CYS A 122 21.35 23.33 -13.04
CA CYS A 122 21.35 23.71 -11.63
C CYS A 122 22.51 23.05 -10.87
N PRO A 123 23.64 23.75 -10.63
CA PRO A 123 24.84 23.16 -10.02
C PRO A 123 24.65 22.55 -8.62
N ASN A 124 23.58 22.94 -7.94
CA ASN A 124 23.25 22.49 -6.59
C ASN A 124 22.26 21.32 -6.57
N ILE A 125 21.82 20.82 -7.73
CA ILE A 125 20.94 19.65 -7.83
C ILE A 125 21.77 18.41 -8.13
N TYR A 126 21.66 17.44 -7.25
CA TYR A 126 22.29 16.12 -7.41
C TYR A 126 21.22 15.10 -7.82
N GLN A 127 21.58 14.21 -8.72
CA GLN A 127 20.72 13.12 -9.16
C GLN A 127 20.38 12.19 -7.99
N ASN A 128 19.18 11.62 -8.02
CA ASN A 128 18.77 10.61 -7.05
C ASN A 128 19.69 9.37 -7.13
N PRO A 129 19.94 8.68 -5.98
CA PRO A 129 20.85 7.54 -5.93
C PRO A 129 20.50 6.44 -6.94
N GLY A 130 21.47 6.00 -7.71
CA GLY A 130 21.34 4.89 -8.66
C GLY A 130 20.91 5.29 -10.07
N TYR A 131 20.83 6.60 -10.37
CA TYR A 131 20.59 7.14 -11.72
C TYR A 131 21.81 7.89 -12.24
#